data_59d248b4a89b3eedd3b24337099729bc
#
_entry.id   59d248b4a89b3eedd3b24337099729bc
#
_cell.length_a   1.000
_cell.length_b   1.000
_cell.length_c   1.000
_cell.angle_alpha   90.00
_cell.angle_beta   90.00
_cell.angle_gamma   90.00
#
_symmetry.space_group_name_H-M   'P 1'
#
loop_
_entity.id
_entity.type
_entity.pdbx_description
1 polymer ?
#
loop_
_entity_poly.entity_id
_entity_poly.type
_entity_poly.pdbx_seq_one_letter_code
_entity_poly.pdbx_strand_id
1 'polypeptide(L)'
;MKKYSENGLWIKQDGSEYVIGLSPKGQDDLGDVSFVELLKSEAVTPEDSIISVEAAKAVTELLAPLNGTVVAFHDELEENPEFLNELEEEKNWIVRLNGVDKAEFNALLDEDLPCEQCEVK
;
A
#
# COMPACT_ATOMS: atom_id res chain seq x y z
N MET A 1 4.44 9.43 -11.97
CA MET A 1 3.74 10.26 -10.95
C MET A 1 3.35 9.39 -9.77
N LYS A 2 3.51 9.88 -8.57
CA LYS A 2 3.24 9.10 -7.37
C LYS A 2 2.39 9.91 -6.40
N LYS A 3 1.40 9.24 -5.80
CA LYS A 3 0.51 9.85 -4.82
C LYS A 3 0.50 8.97 -3.56
N TYR A 4 -0.19 9.42 -2.54
CA TYR A 4 -0.23 8.74 -1.25
C TYR A 4 -1.65 8.71 -0.71
N SER A 5 -1.95 7.68 0.08
CA SER A 5 -3.23 7.59 0.75
C SER A 5 -3.06 7.89 2.23
N GLU A 6 -4.19 8.21 2.89
CA GLU A 6 -4.14 8.56 4.31
C GLU A 6 -3.82 7.37 5.19
N ASN A 7 -4.00 6.16 4.69
CA ASN A 7 -3.74 4.97 5.49
C ASN A 7 -2.34 4.38 5.26
N GLY A 8 -1.43 5.20 4.72
CA GLY A 8 -0.03 4.79 4.68
C GLY A 8 0.37 3.99 3.45
N LEU A 9 -0.25 4.26 2.31
CA LEU A 9 0.09 3.59 1.06
C LEU A 9 0.60 4.60 0.05
N TRP A 10 1.53 4.16 -0.82
CA TRP A 10 1.89 4.95 -1.99
C TRP A 10 1.22 4.34 -3.21
N ILE A 11 0.90 5.18 -4.19
CA ILE A 11 0.26 4.77 -5.43
C ILE A 11 1.04 5.40 -6.57
N LYS A 12 1.56 4.58 -7.46
CA LYS A 12 2.41 5.04 -8.54
C LYS A 12 1.79 4.64 -9.87
N GLN A 13 1.67 5.61 -10.77
CA GLN A 13 1.16 5.33 -12.11
C GLN A 13 2.27 4.72 -12.95
N ASP A 14 1.96 3.61 -13.61
CA ASP A 14 2.91 2.90 -14.47
C ASP A 14 2.17 2.57 -15.76
N GLY A 15 2.26 3.47 -16.74
CA GLY A 15 1.50 3.33 -17.97
C GLY A 15 0.01 3.39 -17.69
N SER A 16 -0.70 2.35 -18.06
CA SER A 16 -2.14 2.25 -17.81
C SER A 16 -2.45 1.56 -16.49
N GLU A 17 -1.41 1.15 -15.74
CA GLU A 17 -1.59 0.45 -14.48
C GLU A 17 -1.15 1.33 -13.33
N TYR A 18 -1.60 0.96 -12.13
CA TYR A 18 -1.25 1.67 -10.90
C TYR A 18 -0.74 0.65 -9.90
N VAL A 19 0.43 0.92 -9.34
CA VAL A 19 1.06 0.05 -8.35
C VAL A 19 0.87 0.66 -6.97
N ILE A 20 0.49 -0.17 -6.01
CA ILE A 20 0.22 0.28 -4.64
C ILE A 20 1.17 -0.44 -3.70
N GLY A 21 1.80 0.31 -2.80
CA GLY A 21 2.70 -0.27 -1.82
C GLY A 21 2.62 0.47 -0.49
N LEU A 22 3.44 0.04 0.46
CA LEU A 22 3.43 0.60 1.81
C LEU A 22 4.39 1.78 1.87
N SER A 23 3.87 2.95 2.24
CA SER A 23 4.67 4.17 2.30
C SER A 23 5.47 4.23 3.61
N PRO A 24 6.45 5.15 3.70
CA PRO A 24 7.17 5.32 4.97
C PRO A 24 6.25 5.60 6.15
N LYS A 25 5.17 6.35 5.94
CA LYS A 25 4.18 6.58 6.99
C LYS A 25 3.56 5.27 7.43
N GLY A 26 3.17 4.42 6.47
CA GLY A 26 2.61 3.12 6.81
C GLY A 26 3.61 2.24 7.52
N GLN A 27 4.88 2.28 7.10
CA GLN A 27 5.92 1.51 7.76
C GLN A 27 6.11 1.95 9.20
N ASP A 28 6.05 3.26 9.43
CA ASP A 28 6.19 3.79 10.78
C ASP A 28 5.01 3.38 11.65
N ASP A 29 3.81 3.41 11.10
CA ASP A 29 2.61 3.05 11.85
C ASP A 29 2.62 1.59 12.29
N LEU A 30 3.19 0.71 11.48
CA LEU A 30 3.15 -0.72 11.74
C LEU A 30 4.36 -1.22 12.52
N GLY A 31 5.53 -0.64 12.29
CA GLY A 31 6.76 -1.18 12.84
C GLY A 31 7.19 -2.42 12.06
N ASP A 32 7.93 -3.31 12.72
CA ASP A 32 8.45 -4.50 12.06
C ASP A 32 7.32 -5.46 11.69
N VAL A 33 7.26 -5.82 10.43
CA VAL A 33 6.21 -6.71 9.93
C VAL A 33 6.65 -8.16 10.11
N SER A 34 5.76 -8.97 10.69
CA SER A 34 6.07 -10.38 10.98
C SER A 34 5.23 -11.34 10.15
N PHE A 35 4.06 -10.90 9.67
CA PHE A 35 3.18 -11.79 8.91
C PHE A 35 2.32 -10.98 7.97
N VAL A 36 2.12 -11.50 6.76
CA VAL A 36 1.33 -10.83 5.73
C VAL A 36 0.40 -11.84 5.09
N GLU A 37 -0.84 -11.44 4.91
CA GLU A 37 -1.81 -12.22 4.14
C GLU A 37 -2.39 -11.30 3.07
N LEU A 38 -2.21 -11.68 1.81
CA LEU A 38 -2.79 -10.93 0.69
C LEU A 38 -4.26 -11.32 0.54
N LEU A 39 -5.13 -10.34 0.55
CA LEU A 39 -6.58 -10.56 0.46
C LEU A 39 -6.98 -10.48 -1.00
N LYS A 40 -6.72 -11.56 -1.72
CA LYS A 40 -6.80 -11.58 -3.17
C LYS A 40 -8.25 -11.50 -3.64
N SER A 41 -8.44 -10.69 -4.67
CA SER A 41 -9.74 -10.52 -5.32
C SER A 41 -9.48 -10.06 -6.74
N GLU A 42 -10.54 -10.01 -7.55
CA GLU A 42 -10.39 -9.61 -8.94
C GLU A 42 -10.48 -8.10 -9.12
N ALA A 43 -11.12 -7.43 -8.17
CA ALA A 43 -11.27 -5.98 -8.22
C ALA A 43 -11.41 -5.47 -6.80
N VAL A 44 -11.10 -4.18 -6.62
CA VAL A 44 -11.16 -3.59 -5.29
C VAL A 44 -11.84 -2.22 -5.36
N THR A 45 -12.40 -1.83 -4.22
CA THR A 45 -12.92 -0.49 -4.00
C THR A 45 -12.28 0.05 -2.73
N PRO A 46 -12.42 1.36 -2.45
CA PRO A 46 -11.83 1.90 -1.21
C PRO A 46 -12.38 1.28 0.07
N GLU A 47 -13.43 0.48 -0.01
CA GLU A 47 -13.96 -0.20 1.16
C GLU A 47 -13.40 -1.61 1.32
N ASP A 48 -12.65 -2.09 0.35
CA ASP A 48 -12.11 -3.44 0.37
C ASP A 48 -10.70 -3.45 0.93
N SER A 49 -10.42 -4.41 1.81
CA SER A 49 -9.05 -4.62 2.29
C SER A 49 -8.25 -5.35 1.21
N ILE A 50 -7.02 -4.93 1.01
CA ILE A 50 -6.13 -5.57 0.03
C ILE A 50 -5.09 -6.46 0.69
N ILE A 51 -4.81 -6.22 1.97
CA ILE A 51 -3.76 -6.95 2.67
C ILE A 51 -4.04 -6.90 4.16
N SER A 52 -3.74 -8.00 4.84
CA SER A 52 -3.75 -8.06 6.30
C SER A 52 -2.31 -8.17 6.77
N VAL A 53 -1.90 -7.32 7.70
CA VAL A 53 -0.52 -7.24 8.16
C VAL A 53 -0.49 -7.41 9.66
N GLU A 54 0.36 -8.33 10.12
CA GLU A 54 0.65 -8.47 11.54
C GLU A 54 2.04 -7.93 11.79
N ALA A 55 2.13 -6.91 12.61
CA ALA A 55 3.39 -6.20 12.83
C ALA A 55 3.54 -5.88 14.32
N ALA A 56 4.73 -5.38 14.66
CA ALA A 56 5.07 -5.15 16.07
C ALA A 56 4.13 -4.17 16.76
N LYS A 57 3.68 -3.15 16.04
CA LYS A 57 2.86 -2.11 16.64
C LYS A 57 1.37 -2.36 16.47
N ALA A 58 0.96 -3.15 15.48
CA ALA A 58 -0.45 -3.30 15.19
C ALA A 58 -0.70 -4.52 14.33
N VAL A 59 -1.94 -5.04 14.40
CA VAL A 59 -2.46 -5.98 13.42
C VAL A 59 -3.56 -5.24 12.71
N THR A 60 -3.45 -5.09 11.40
CA THR A 60 -4.38 -4.26 10.66
C THR A 60 -4.59 -4.75 9.24
N GLU A 61 -5.73 -4.39 8.67
CA GLU A 61 -5.99 -4.56 7.27
C GLU A 61 -5.92 -3.20 6.60
N LEU A 62 -5.29 -3.15 5.44
CA LEU A 62 -5.16 -1.91 4.70
C LEU A 62 -6.18 -1.91 3.57
N LEU A 63 -6.93 -0.84 3.49
CA LEU A 63 -7.97 -0.69 2.46
C LEU A 63 -7.34 -0.17 1.18
N ALA A 64 -7.95 -0.55 0.06
CA ALA A 64 -7.50 -0.01 -1.22
C ALA A 64 -7.74 1.49 -1.24
N PRO A 65 -6.82 2.26 -1.86
CA PRO A 65 -6.98 3.70 -1.89
C PRO A 65 -7.90 4.19 -3.00
N LEU A 66 -8.28 3.29 -3.93
CA LEU A 66 -9.13 3.68 -5.05
C LEU A 66 -9.73 2.42 -5.67
N ASN A 67 -10.66 2.63 -6.60
CA ASN A 67 -11.27 1.53 -7.33
C ASN A 67 -10.36 1.07 -8.45
N GLY A 68 -10.34 -0.23 -8.71
CA GLY A 68 -9.57 -0.75 -9.82
C GLY A 68 -9.76 -2.24 -9.98
N THR A 69 -9.28 -2.76 -11.12
CA THR A 69 -9.28 -4.18 -11.42
C THR A 69 -7.88 -4.70 -11.11
N VAL A 70 -7.81 -5.81 -10.38
CA VAL A 70 -6.53 -6.36 -9.96
C VAL A 70 -5.81 -7.00 -11.16
N VAL A 71 -4.56 -6.61 -11.37
CA VAL A 71 -3.69 -7.21 -12.36
C VAL A 71 -2.82 -8.28 -11.70
N ALA A 72 -2.24 -7.97 -10.55
CA ALA A 72 -1.36 -8.88 -9.86
C ALA A 72 -1.19 -8.47 -8.40
N PHE A 73 -0.94 -9.45 -7.55
CA PHE A 73 -0.51 -9.23 -6.17
C PHE A 73 0.96 -9.60 -6.05
N HIS A 74 1.64 -8.97 -5.11
CA HIS A 74 3.05 -9.25 -4.83
C HIS A 74 3.12 -10.46 -3.90
N ASP A 75 3.05 -11.65 -4.48
CA ASP A 75 2.95 -12.89 -3.70
C ASP A 75 4.15 -13.12 -2.79
N GLU A 76 5.29 -12.55 -3.14
CA GLU A 76 6.50 -12.72 -2.32
C GLU A 76 6.36 -12.14 -0.93
N LEU A 77 5.41 -11.23 -0.74
CA LEU A 77 5.19 -10.65 0.58
C LEU A 77 4.76 -11.68 1.60
N GLU A 78 4.03 -12.70 1.18
CA GLU A 78 3.59 -13.74 2.10
C GLU A 78 4.74 -14.62 2.56
N GLU A 79 5.75 -14.78 1.70
CA GLU A 79 6.92 -15.55 2.05
C GLU A 79 7.99 -14.72 2.72
N ASN A 80 7.98 -13.41 2.45
CA ASN A 80 8.99 -12.48 2.95
C ASN A 80 8.30 -11.24 3.49
N PRO A 81 7.60 -11.35 4.63
CA PRO A 81 6.86 -10.19 5.16
C PRO A 81 7.75 -8.98 5.43
N GLU A 82 9.02 -9.21 5.67
CA GLU A 82 9.96 -8.12 5.95
C GLU A 82 10.16 -7.21 4.74
N PHE A 83 9.75 -7.64 3.55
CA PHE A 83 9.82 -6.76 2.38
C PHE A 83 9.00 -5.49 2.57
N LEU A 84 7.94 -5.56 3.37
CA LEU A 84 7.14 -4.36 3.63
C LEU A 84 7.90 -3.32 4.46
N ASN A 85 8.96 -3.71 5.13
CA ASN A 85 9.78 -2.77 5.89
C ASN A 85 10.92 -2.19 5.07
N GLU A 86 11.07 -2.64 3.81
CA GLU A 86 12.10 -2.10 2.93
C GLU A 86 11.62 -0.79 2.32
N LEU A 87 12.56 0.09 2.02
CA LEU A 87 12.22 1.37 1.39
C LEU A 87 12.09 1.24 -0.12
N GLU A 88 12.55 0.16 -0.69
CA GLU A 88 12.52 -0.05 -2.13
C GLU A 88 11.12 -0.44 -2.57
N GLU A 89 10.59 0.29 -3.54
CA GLU A 89 9.24 0.04 -4.03
C GLU A 89 9.13 -1.32 -4.70
N GLU A 90 10.23 -1.84 -5.21
CA GLU A 90 10.24 -3.17 -5.81
C GLU A 90 9.99 -4.27 -4.78
N LYS A 91 10.22 -3.97 -3.51
CA LYS A 91 10.02 -4.94 -2.44
C LYS A 91 8.75 -4.70 -1.67
N ASN A 92 8.37 -3.42 -1.47
CA ASN A 92 7.22 -3.13 -0.60
C ASN A 92 5.92 -2.89 -1.36
N TRP A 93 5.88 -3.13 -2.67
CA TRP A 93 4.62 -2.99 -3.38
C TRP A 93 3.70 -4.16 -3.03
N ILE A 94 2.40 -3.92 -3.09
CA ILE A 94 1.40 -4.87 -2.62
C ILE A 94 0.56 -5.41 -3.78
N VAL A 95 0.02 -4.50 -4.60
CA VAL A 95 -0.92 -4.89 -5.63
C VAL A 95 -0.80 -3.94 -6.80
N ARG A 96 -1.10 -4.45 -7.99
CA ARG A 96 -1.09 -3.67 -9.23
C ARG A 96 -2.51 -3.70 -9.80
N LEU A 97 -3.01 -2.54 -10.16
CA LEU A 97 -4.39 -2.38 -10.64
C LEU A 97 -4.40 -1.75 -12.03
N ASN A 98 -5.47 -2.03 -12.79
CA ASN A 98 -5.75 -1.26 -14.00
C ASN A 98 -7.22 -0.82 -13.97
N GLY A 99 -7.63 -0.08 -15.00
CA GLY A 99 -9.00 0.43 -15.02
C GLY A 99 -9.29 1.47 -13.95
N VAL A 100 -8.25 2.11 -13.43
CA VAL A 100 -8.38 3.10 -12.37
C VAL A 100 -8.83 4.42 -13.00
N ASP A 101 -9.80 5.08 -12.34
CA ASP A 101 -10.24 6.40 -12.75
C ASP A 101 -9.14 7.40 -12.38
N LYS A 102 -8.66 8.13 -13.37
CA LYS A 102 -7.58 9.08 -13.14
C LYS A 102 -7.99 10.16 -12.15
N ALA A 103 -9.28 10.50 -12.09
CA ALA A 103 -9.75 11.47 -11.12
C ALA A 103 -9.58 10.98 -9.69
N GLU A 104 -9.78 9.68 -9.46
CA GLU A 104 -9.55 9.11 -8.14
C GLU A 104 -8.07 9.18 -7.77
N PHE A 105 -7.20 8.88 -8.72
CA PHE A 105 -5.77 8.96 -8.48
C PHE A 105 -5.37 10.40 -8.16
N ASN A 106 -5.88 11.36 -8.93
CA ASN A 106 -5.52 12.76 -8.73
C ASN A 106 -6.05 13.32 -7.43
N ALA A 107 -7.06 12.70 -6.85
CA ALA A 107 -7.63 13.14 -5.57
C ALA A 107 -6.80 12.69 -4.38
N LEU A 108 -5.84 11.79 -4.59
CA LEU A 108 -4.99 11.31 -3.51
C LEU A 108 -3.99 12.38 -3.09
N LEU A 109 -3.31 12.13 -1.98
CA LEU A 109 -2.36 13.10 -1.42
C LEU A 109 -1.11 13.18 -2.29
N ASP A 110 -0.57 14.39 -2.43
CA ASP A 110 0.68 14.58 -3.18
C ASP A 110 1.89 14.14 -2.40
N GLU A 111 1.79 14.11 -1.08
CA GLU A 111 2.90 13.76 -0.20
C GLU A 111 2.40 12.82 0.86
N ASP A 112 3.32 11.97 1.34
CA ASP A 112 3.01 11.08 2.44
C ASP A 112 2.71 11.89 3.70
N LEU A 113 1.86 11.34 4.55
CA LEU A 113 1.55 12.00 5.82
C LEU A 113 2.76 11.93 6.74
N PRO A 114 2.93 12.92 7.63
CA PRO A 114 4.05 12.87 8.56
C PRO A 114 3.92 11.70 9.50
N CYS A 115 5.05 11.08 9.78
CA CYS A 115 5.12 10.01 10.76
C CYS A 115 5.12 10.61 12.15
N GLU A 116 4.27 10.08 13.03
CA GLU A 116 4.24 10.60 14.38
C GLU A 116 5.53 10.33 15.14
N GLN A 117 6.14 9.18 14.86
CA GLN A 117 7.33 8.78 15.58
C GLN A 117 8.61 9.29 14.94
N CYS A 118 8.56 9.66 13.69
CA CYS A 118 9.71 10.23 13.04
C CYS A 118 9.59 11.74 12.93
N GLU A 119 8.63 12.30 13.60
CA GLU A 119 8.50 13.74 13.67
C GLU A 119 9.66 14.31 14.46
N VAL A 120 10.33 15.29 13.87
CA VAL A 120 11.51 15.86 14.47
C VAL A 120 11.23 17.29 14.89
N LYS A 121 11.74 17.62 16.01
CA LYS A 121 11.52 18.95 16.57
C LYS A 121 12.76 19.78 16.48
#